data_bab08236069e1e0fb5fc636d8e5a94dd
#
_entry.id   bab08236069e1e0fb5fc636d8e5a94dd
#
_cell.length_a   1.000
_cell.length_b   1.000
_cell.length_c   1.000
_cell.angle_alpha   90.00
_cell.angle_beta   90.00
_cell.angle_gamma   90.00
#
_symmetry.space_group_name_H-M   'P 1'
#
loop_
_entity.id
_entity.type
_entity.pdbx_description
1 polymer ?
#
loop_
_entity_poly.entity_id
_entity_poly.type
_entity_poly.pdbx_seq_one_letter_code
_entity_poly.pdbx_strand_id
1 'polypeptide(L)' 'MSTYQAKKNMAREEAIECQEYAAKQSMSYEAVAVAQFHFEQLGRRYGLLTEFRENGIC' A
#
# COMPACT_ATOMS: atom_id res chain seq x y z
N MET A 1 -5.43 14.28 18.64
CA MET A 1 -5.14 13.67 17.34
C MET A 1 -5.44 12.17 17.40
N SER A 2 -6.08 11.64 16.42
CA SER A 2 -6.49 10.24 16.42
C SER A 2 -5.35 9.31 16.04
N THR A 3 -5.12 8.27 16.85
CA THR A 3 -4.14 7.22 16.52
C THR A 3 -4.48 6.55 15.19
N TYR A 4 -5.78 6.41 14.91
CA TYR A 4 -6.25 5.86 13.65
C TYR A 4 -5.75 6.68 12.45
N GLN A 5 -5.84 8.00 12.55
CA GLN A 5 -5.42 8.88 11.46
C GLN A 5 -3.91 8.78 11.23
N ALA A 6 -3.13 8.70 12.30
CA ALA A 6 -1.69 8.53 12.19
C ALA A 6 -1.32 7.22 11.51
N LYS A 7 -1.98 6.12 11.89
CA LYS A 7 -1.75 4.81 11.27
C LYS A 7 -2.18 4.79 9.81
N LYS A 8 -3.29 5.47 9.49
CA LYS A 8 -3.76 5.58 8.12
C LYS A 8 -2.75 6.30 7.24
N ASN A 9 -2.18 7.39 7.75
CA ASN A 9 -1.16 8.15 7.02
C ASN A 9 0.11 7.32 6.83
N MET A 10 0.52 6.54 7.83
CA MET A 10 1.67 5.66 7.73
C MET A 10 1.46 4.57 6.68
N ALA A 11 0.27 3.99 6.64
CA ALA A 11 -0.07 2.98 5.64
C ALA A 11 0.00 3.55 4.23
N ARG A 12 -0.48 4.77 4.05
CA ARG A 12 -0.43 5.46 2.76
C ARG A 12 1.01 5.73 2.32
N GLU A 13 1.85 6.23 3.22
CA GLU A 13 3.25 6.48 2.93
C GLU A 13 3.99 5.19 2.59
N GLU A 14 3.74 4.13 3.33
CA GLU A 14 4.35 2.83 3.08
C GLU A 14 3.99 2.32 1.68
N ALA A 15 2.74 2.47 1.28
CA ALA A 15 2.30 2.04 -0.04
C ALA A 15 2.98 2.83 -1.15
N ILE A 16 3.11 4.14 -0.98
CA ILE A 16 3.77 4.99 -1.96
C ILE A 16 5.25 4.62 -2.08
N GLU A 17 5.94 4.42 -0.96
CA GLU A 17 7.35 4.01 -0.97
C GLU A 17 7.54 2.66 -1.66
N CYS A 18 6.66 1.71 -1.40
CA CYS A 18 6.71 0.41 -2.05
C CYS A 18 6.52 0.52 -3.55
N GLN A 19 5.60 1.37 -3.98
CA GLN A 19 5.34 1.59 -5.40
C GLN A 19 6.56 2.20 -6.09
N GLU A 20 7.20 3.17 -5.46
CA GLU A 20 8.42 3.77 -5.98
C GLU A 20 9.55 2.76 -6.08
N TYR A 21 9.71 1.93 -5.06
CA TYR A 21 10.71 0.87 -5.06
C TYR A 21 10.49 -0.10 -6.22
N ALA A 22 9.25 -0.54 -6.41
CA ALA A 22 8.91 -1.45 -7.48
C ALA A 22 9.15 -0.85 -8.87
N ALA A 23 8.97 0.46 -9.01
CA ALA A 23 9.21 1.16 -10.27
C ALA A 23 10.70 1.23 -10.60
N LYS A 24 11.57 1.31 -9.58
CA LYS A 24 13.01 1.41 -9.77
C LYS A 24 13.70 0.07 -9.90
N GLN A 25 13.15 -0.96 -9.29
CA GLN A 25 13.75 -2.29 -9.27
C GLN A 25 12.74 -3.33 -9.71
N SER A 26 13.21 -4.32 -10.44
CA SER A 26 12.35 -5.43 -10.87
C SER A 26 12.06 -6.31 -9.66
N MET A 27 10.80 -6.38 -9.28
CA MET A 27 10.35 -7.30 -8.23
C MET A 27 9.88 -8.60 -8.88
N SER A 28 10.12 -9.72 -8.19
CA SER A 28 9.59 -10.99 -8.64
C SER A 28 8.07 -10.99 -8.57
N TYR A 29 7.44 -11.85 -9.35
CA TYR A 29 5.98 -11.98 -9.33
C TYR A 29 5.48 -12.28 -7.92
N GLU A 30 6.17 -13.18 -7.22
CA GLU A 30 5.83 -13.52 -5.84
C GLU A 30 5.89 -12.31 -4.90
N ALA A 31 6.94 -11.51 -5.02
CA ALA A 31 7.10 -10.33 -4.17
C ALA A 31 5.99 -9.32 -4.44
N VAL A 32 5.61 -9.13 -5.70
CA VAL A 32 4.51 -8.24 -6.06
C VAL A 32 3.19 -8.75 -5.49
N ALA A 33 2.94 -10.05 -5.59
CA ALA A 33 1.70 -10.64 -5.08
C ALA A 33 1.59 -10.49 -3.56
N VAL A 34 2.69 -10.72 -2.84
CA VAL A 34 2.71 -10.54 -1.39
C VAL A 34 2.47 -9.09 -1.01
N ALA A 35 3.10 -8.15 -1.71
CA ALA A 35 2.92 -6.74 -1.44
C ALA A 35 1.47 -6.30 -1.70
N GLN A 36 0.88 -6.75 -2.80
CA GLN A 36 -0.50 -6.43 -3.11
C GLN A 36 -1.46 -6.95 -2.04
N PHE A 37 -1.23 -8.18 -1.58
CA PHE A 37 -2.04 -8.75 -0.51
C PHE A 37 -1.93 -7.92 0.76
N HIS A 38 -0.70 -7.54 1.13
CA HIS A 38 -0.44 -6.73 2.32
C HIS A 38 -1.20 -5.40 2.25
N PHE A 39 -1.10 -4.70 1.11
CA PHE A 39 -1.76 -3.40 0.97
C PHE A 39 -3.27 -3.51 0.84
N GLU A 40 -3.77 -4.61 0.31
CA GLU A 40 -5.20 -4.86 0.31
C GLU A 40 -5.73 -4.96 1.75
N GLN A 41 -5.01 -5.66 2.62
CA GLN A 41 -5.39 -5.76 4.02
C GLN A 41 -5.36 -4.40 4.70
N LEU A 42 -4.31 -3.61 4.47
CA LEU A 42 -4.22 -2.26 5.01
C LEU A 42 -5.32 -1.36 4.47
N GLY A 43 -5.61 -1.48 3.19
CA GLY A 43 -6.66 -0.69 2.55
C GLY A 43 -8.02 -0.96 3.16
N ARG A 44 -8.33 -2.21 3.42
CA ARG A 44 -9.59 -2.58 4.07
C ARG A 44 -9.66 -2.08 5.50
N ARG A 45 -8.53 -2.17 6.21
CA ARG A 45 -8.48 -1.78 7.62
C ARG A 45 -8.66 -0.28 7.81
N TYR A 46 -8.07 0.53 6.94
CA TYR A 46 -8.05 1.99 7.08
C TYR A 46 -8.91 2.73 6.07
N GLY A 47 -9.69 2.00 5.28
CA GLY A 47 -10.54 2.64 4.28
C GLY A 47 -9.78 3.26 3.12
N LEU A 48 -8.61 2.72 2.79
CA LEU A 48 -7.75 3.23 1.71
C LEU A 48 -7.84 2.40 0.43
N LEU A 49 -8.67 1.37 0.41
CA LEU A 49 -8.68 0.42 -0.70
C LEU A 49 -8.97 1.08 -2.04
N THR A 50 -9.95 1.99 -2.09
CA THR A 50 -10.29 2.71 -3.31
C THR A 50 -9.11 3.57 -3.76
N GLU A 51 -8.50 4.29 -2.82
CA GLU A 51 -7.34 5.14 -3.11
C GLU A 51 -6.19 4.28 -3.65
N PHE A 52 -5.92 3.14 -3.05
CA PHE A 52 -4.86 2.24 -3.51
C PHE A 52 -5.12 1.71 -4.91
N ARG A 53 -6.37 1.38 -5.23
CA ARG A 53 -6.75 0.94 -6.57
C ARG A 53 -6.57 2.04 -7.61
N GLU A 54 -6.94 3.27 -7.27
CA GLU A 54 -6.79 4.41 -8.16
C GLU A 54 -5.32 4.71 -8.47
N ASN A 55 -4.43 4.41 -7.52
CA ASN A 55 -3.00 4.62 -7.69
C ASN A 55 -2.26 3.38 -8.22
N GLY A 56 -2.98 2.32 -8.50
CA GLY A 56 -2.40 1.09 -9.03
C GLY A 56 -1.59 0.28 -8.02
N ILE A 57 -1.85 0.48 -6.74
CA ILE A 57 -1.13 -0.22 -5.66
C ILE A 57 -1.68 -1.64 -5.44
N CYS A 58 -2.98 -1.81 -5.60
CA CYS A 58 -3.62 -3.12 -5.45
C CYS A 58 -4.35 -3.52 -6.72
#